data_a5c5f15528b675438741b6bf1f403421
#
_entry.id   a5c5f15528b675438741b6bf1f403421
#
_cell.length_a   1.000
_cell.length_b   1.000
_cell.length_c   1.000
_cell.angle_alpha   90.00
_cell.angle_beta   90.00
_cell.angle_gamma   90.00
#
_symmetry.space_group_name_H-M   'P 1'
#
loop_
_entity.id
_entity.type
_entity.pdbx_description
1 polymer ?
#
loop_
_entity_poly.entity_id
_entity_poly.type
_entity_poly.pdbx_seq_one_letter_code
_entity_poly.pdbx_strand_id
1 'polypeptide(L)'
;MTLAACGGGGAASADSDEPIPIGIIADLSGATGDVGTPYNEGMLAYVEHVNANGGIEGREIEAISNDYAYEVPQAEELYRRYVNDEVVAIQGWGTGDTEALRTRVANDELPFMSGSFSEELTDAEESPYNFLVAATYSDQMRAALNWIAEQADGEEVGVAALHHDSPFGTSPVGDGEAWIEEQGLPIDYSSHAMPAGTTNFAGLLSQVEDAEYIVVQNVASPAAQLARDLQAQGGDQTIVCLNWCGNEMFATAAGDAAEGHIMVQPIAPLSTERPGHEDIVAYLEEQGTDPADVTVSYVQGWYAMHIMAEGIRHTLTEGEDLTGAAIRESLETMGPIDTGGVIGDGTVEFAAESHRGSTTSGLYEVKDGQLVVLEEAVNP
;
A
#
# COMPACT_ATOMS: atom_id res chain seq x y z
N MET A 1 -10.08 -51.73 4.36
CA MET A 1 -9.98 -50.60 5.30
C MET A 1 -9.13 -49.54 4.59
N THR A 2 -9.80 -48.61 3.98
CA THR A 2 -9.19 -47.47 3.27
C THR A 2 -9.27 -46.31 4.26
N LEU A 3 -8.13 -45.83 4.74
CA LEU A 3 -8.05 -44.58 5.49
C LEU A 3 -8.16 -43.43 4.45
N ALA A 4 -9.25 -42.69 4.52
CA ALA A 4 -9.35 -41.37 3.91
C ALA A 4 -8.59 -40.39 4.79
N ALA A 5 -7.58 -39.72 4.24
CA ALA A 5 -6.94 -38.58 4.86
C ALA A 5 -7.84 -37.37 4.59
N CYS A 6 -8.50 -36.87 5.63
CA CYS A 6 -9.15 -35.57 5.63
C CYS A 6 -8.07 -34.52 5.84
N GLY A 7 -7.62 -33.87 4.78
CA GLY A 7 -7.02 -32.55 4.81
C GLY A 7 -8.18 -31.56 4.59
N GLY A 8 -8.75 -31.02 5.66
CA GLY A 8 -9.86 -30.10 5.57
C GLY A 8 -9.35 -28.68 5.77
N GLY A 9 -9.18 -27.90 4.71
CA GLY A 9 -9.45 -26.47 4.77
C GLY A 9 -10.97 -26.33 4.91
N GLY A 10 -11.45 -25.59 5.92
CA GLY A 10 -12.87 -25.37 6.12
C GLY A 10 -13.45 -24.52 5.01
N ALA A 11 -14.13 -25.14 4.02
CA ALA A 11 -14.91 -24.43 3.02
C ALA A 11 -16.23 -24.00 3.66
N ALA A 12 -16.49 -22.70 3.77
CA ALA A 12 -17.83 -22.21 4.06
C ALA A 12 -18.70 -22.38 2.81
N SER A 13 -19.81 -23.12 2.94
CA SER A 13 -20.74 -23.36 1.83
C SER A 13 -21.32 -22.06 1.30
N ALA A 14 -21.50 -21.93 -0.03
CA ALA A 14 -22.12 -20.76 -0.66
C ALA A 14 -23.53 -20.44 -0.10
N ASP A 15 -24.26 -21.47 0.36
CA ASP A 15 -25.60 -21.33 0.99
C ASP A 15 -25.56 -21.06 2.51
N SER A 16 -24.40 -20.76 3.10
CA SER A 16 -24.24 -20.50 4.52
C SER A 16 -24.64 -19.05 4.88
N ASP A 17 -25.37 -18.87 5.97
CA ASP A 17 -25.64 -17.56 6.59
C ASP A 17 -24.50 -17.14 7.58
N GLU A 18 -23.43 -17.91 7.69
CA GLU A 18 -22.33 -17.64 8.61
C GLU A 18 -21.50 -16.42 8.14
N PRO A 19 -20.97 -15.61 9.07
CA PRO A 19 -20.09 -14.51 8.73
C PRO A 19 -18.87 -14.96 7.90
N ILE A 20 -18.27 -14.02 7.18
CA ILE A 20 -17.06 -14.21 6.36
C ILE A 20 -15.85 -13.77 7.19
N PRO A 21 -15.04 -14.68 7.75
CA PRO A 21 -13.92 -14.32 8.60
C PRO A 21 -12.71 -13.88 7.75
N ILE A 22 -12.22 -12.65 7.98
CA ILE A 22 -11.02 -12.08 7.36
C ILE A 22 -10.04 -11.69 8.47
N GLY A 23 -8.80 -12.21 8.40
CA GLY A 23 -7.72 -11.82 9.31
C GLY A 23 -7.07 -10.51 8.88
N ILE A 24 -6.72 -9.64 9.84
CA ILE A 24 -5.95 -8.42 9.59
C ILE A 24 -4.71 -8.42 10.47
N ILE A 25 -3.52 -8.45 9.84
CA ILE A 25 -2.22 -8.29 10.49
C ILE A 25 -1.85 -6.81 10.34
N ALA A 26 -1.99 -6.01 11.39
CA ALA A 26 -1.82 -4.56 11.37
C ALA A 26 -0.62 -4.09 12.19
N ASP A 27 0.08 -3.05 11.74
CA ASP A 27 1.01 -2.31 12.59
C ASP A 27 0.30 -1.08 13.18
N LEU A 28 -0.01 -1.14 14.47
CA LEU A 28 -0.68 -0.07 15.20
C LEU A 28 0.26 0.64 16.18
N SER A 29 1.34 -0.04 16.61
CA SER A 29 2.24 0.45 17.64
C SER A 29 3.73 0.36 17.30
N GLY A 30 4.08 -0.20 16.14
CA GLY A 30 5.45 -0.39 15.70
C GLY A 30 6.02 0.80 14.92
N ALA A 31 7.08 0.52 14.17
CA ALA A 31 7.87 1.56 13.50
C ALA A 31 7.12 2.30 12.37
N THR A 32 6.04 1.72 11.85
CA THR A 32 5.23 2.28 10.76
C THR A 32 3.78 2.54 11.16
N GLY A 33 3.50 2.51 12.49
CA GLY A 33 2.16 2.65 13.04
C GLY A 33 1.49 4.00 12.77
N ASP A 34 2.26 5.03 12.43
CA ASP A 34 1.73 6.35 12.05
C ASP A 34 0.86 6.29 10.78
N VAL A 35 1.23 5.45 9.81
CA VAL A 35 0.45 5.19 8.58
C VAL A 35 -0.32 3.87 8.63
N GLY A 36 0.15 2.90 9.43
CA GLY A 36 -0.51 1.61 9.62
C GLY A 36 -1.85 1.72 10.36
N THR A 37 -1.95 2.59 11.35
CA THR A 37 -3.20 2.82 12.09
C THR A 37 -4.31 3.35 11.18
N PRO A 38 -4.16 4.47 10.43
CA PRO A 38 -5.22 4.93 9.54
C PRO A 38 -5.53 3.92 8.40
N TYR A 39 -4.55 3.16 7.93
CA TYR A 39 -4.81 2.08 6.97
C TYR A 39 -5.74 1.01 7.55
N ASN A 40 -5.47 0.55 8.77
CA ASN A 40 -6.34 -0.40 9.47
C ASN A 40 -7.74 0.17 9.75
N GLU A 41 -7.84 1.44 10.13
CA GLU A 41 -9.10 2.13 10.34
C GLU A 41 -9.93 2.19 9.05
N GLY A 42 -9.31 2.44 7.90
CA GLY A 42 -9.98 2.41 6.59
C GLY A 42 -10.54 1.04 6.24
N MET A 43 -9.80 -0.05 6.50
CA MET A 43 -10.28 -1.42 6.30
C MET A 43 -11.50 -1.73 7.16
N LEU A 44 -11.44 -1.36 8.45
CA LEU A 44 -12.54 -1.61 9.39
C LEU A 44 -13.77 -0.76 9.05
N ALA A 45 -13.58 0.48 8.61
CA ALA A 45 -14.65 1.34 8.15
C ALA A 45 -15.36 0.78 6.90
N TYR A 46 -14.62 0.23 5.94
CA TYR A 46 -15.21 -0.48 4.80
C TYR A 46 -16.06 -1.66 5.27
N VAL A 47 -15.55 -2.46 6.20
CA VAL A 47 -16.31 -3.60 6.77
C VAL A 47 -17.61 -3.15 7.43
N GLU A 48 -17.56 -2.09 8.25
CA GLU A 48 -18.75 -1.52 8.88
C GLU A 48 -19.75 -1.02 7.83
N HIS A 49 -19.27 -0.30 6.81
CA HIS A 49 -20.09 0.20 5.71
C HIS A 49 -20.79 -0.95 4.96
N VAL A 50 -20.05 -1.98 4.56
CA VAL A 50 -20.62 -3.13 3.82
C VAL A 50 -21.62 -3.89 4.68
N ASN A 51 -21.29 -4.15 5.94
CA ASN A 51 -22.20 -4.88 6.86
C ASN A 51 -23.48 -4.09 7.11
N ALA A 52 -23.41 -2.76 7.27
CA ALA A 52 -24.60 -1.91 7.42
C ALA A 52 -25.49 -1.92 6.17
N ASN A 53 -24.93 -2.20 4.99
CA ASN A 53 -25.63 -2.30 3.70
C ASN A 53 -26.01 -3.75 3.32
N GLY A 54 -25.96 -4.69 4.26
CA GLY A 54 -26.44 -6.06 4.07
C GLY A 54 -25.34 -7.09 3.78
N GLY A 55 -24.08 -6.72 3.92
CA GLY A 55 -22.92 -7.62 3.77
C GLY A 55 -22.61 -8.01 2.32
N ILE A 56 -21.86 -9.08 2.16
CA ILE A 56 -21.57 -9.69 0.86
C ILE A 56 -22.55 -10.85 0.65
N GLU A 57 -23.43 -10.73 -0.35
CA GLU A 57 -24.48 -11.74 -0.64
C GLU A 57 -25.29 -12.14 0.61
N GLY A 58 -25.57 -11.15 1.50
CA GLY A 58 -26.34 -11.36 2.74
C GLY A 58 -25.51 -11.80 3.95
N ARG A 59 -24.20 -11.98 3.82
CA ARG A 59 -23.29 -12.42 4.87
C ARG A 59 -22.43 -11.25 5.36
N GLU A 60 -22.36 -11.05 6.67
CA GLU A 60 -21.48 -10.04 7.26
C GLU A 60 -20.02 -10.45 7.18
N ILE A 61 -19.12 -9.49 7.00
CA ILE A 61 -17.67 -9.69 7.16
C ILE A 61 -17.35 -9.64 8.65
N GLU A 62 -16.65 -10.66 9.15
CA GLU A 62 -16.02 -10.67 10.47
C GLU A 62 -14.53 -10.35 10.34
N ALA A 63 -14.16 -9.08 10.53
CA ALA A 63 -12.76 -8.66 10.49
C ALA A 63 -12.08 -8.88 11.84
N ILE A 64 -11.00 -9.68 11.85
CA ILE A 64 -10.22 -10.02 13.04
C ILE A 64 -8.88 -9.29 12.98
N SER A 65 -8.84 -8.03 13.47
CA SER A 65 -7.64 -7.19 13.43
C SER A 65 -6.78 -7.36 14.68
N ASN A 66 -5.46 -7.54 14.48
CA ASN A 66 -4.48 -7.60 15.55
C ASN A 66 -3.18 -6.87 15.19
N ASP A 67 -2.63 -6.19 16.19
CA ASP A 67 -1.34 -5.49 16.12
C ASP A 67 -0.18 -6.49 16.20
N TYR A 68 0.77 -6.41 15.25
CA TYR A 68 2.02 -7.17 15.29
C TYR A 68 3.27 -6.30 15.57
N ALA A 69 3.06 -4.99 15.80
CA ALA A 69 4.09 -4.01 16.16
C ALA A 69 5.30 -3.99 15.20
N TYR A 70 5.08 -4.27 13.91
CA TYR A 70 6.11 -4.37 12.86
C TYR A 70 7.18 -5.46 13.13
N GLU A 71 6.83 -6.47 13.92
CA GLU A 71 7.73 -7.57 14.30
C GLU A 71 7.37 -8.86 13.55
N VAL A 72 8.19 -9.28 12.58
CA VAL A 72 7.94 -10.47 11.74
C VAL A 72 7.56 -11.74 12.54
N PRO A 73 8.21 -12.08 13.69
CA PRO A 73 7.80 -13.25 14.48
C PRO A 73 6.37 -13.13 15.02
N GLN A 74 5.88 -11.93 15.33
CA GLN A 74 4.50 -11.71 15.78
C GLN A 74 3.52 -11.86 14.63
N ALA A 75 3.85 -11.35 13.42
CA ALA A 75 3.04 -11.58 12.22
C ALA A 75 2.90 -13.07 11.91
N GLU A 76 3.99 -13.86 12.01
CA GLU A 76 3.94 -15.31 11.83
C GLU A 76 3.07 -16.04 12.89
N GLU A 77 3.00 -15.52 14.11
CA GLU A 77 2.13 -16.08 15.15
C GLU A 77 0.66 -15.76 14.87
N LEU A 78 0.36 -14.51 14.49
CA LEU A 78 -0.99 -14.11 14.09
C LEU A 78 -1.48 -14.89 12.87
N TYR A 79 -0.62 -15.03 11.85
CA TYR A 79 -0.94 -15.83 10.67
C TYR A 79 -1.36 -17.26 11.03
N ARG A 80 -0.56 -17.95 11.86
CA ARG A 80 -0.90 -19.31 12.32
C ARG A 80 -2.22 -19.37 13.08
N ARG A 81 -2.53 -18.32 13.86
CA ARG A 81 -3.80 -18.22 14.56
C ARG A 81 -4.95 -18.07 13.56
N TYR A 82 -4.83 -17.21 12.56
CA TYR A 82 -5.86 -16.99 11.55
C TYR A 82 -6.12 -18.25 10.71
N VAL A 83 -5.09 -19.01 10.35
CA VAL A 83 -5.26 -20.32 9.71
C VAL A 83 -6.06 -21.28 10.61
N ASN A 84 -5.79 -21.31 11.92
CA ASN A 84 -6.56 -22.14 12.86
C ASN A 84 -7.99 -21.64 13.09
N ASP A 85 -8.23 -20.33 12.96
CA ASP A 85 -9.53 -19.69 13.07
C ASP A 85 -10.32 -19.76 11.74
N GLU A 86 -9.77 -20.49 10.73
CA GLU A 86 -10.38 -20.75 9.43
C GLU A 86 -10.78 -19.48 8.65
N VAL A 87 -9.96 -18.41 8.72
CA VAL A 87 -10.19 -17.22 7.91
C VAL A 87 -10.09 -17.56 6.42
N VAL A 88 -10.88 -16.91 5.59
CA VAL A 88 -10.93 -17.17 4.14
C VAL A 88 -9.95 -16.29 3.35
N ALA A 89 -9.50 -15.20 3.93
CA ALA A 89 -8.52 -14.28 3.36
C ALA A 89 -7.79 -13.51 4.47
N ILE A 90 -6.65 -12.91 4.14
CA ILE A 90 -5.87 -12.05 5.05
C ILE A 90 -5.56 -10.71 4.41
N GLN A 91 -5.72 -9.64 5.19
CA GLN A 91 -5.13 -8.34 4.95
C GLN A 91 -3.84 -8.23 5.77
N GLY A 92 -2.72 -7.96 5.11
CA GLY A 92 -1.40 -7.78 5.74
C GLY A 92 -0.94 -6.33 5.74
N TRP A 93 0.29 -6.11 6.21
CA TRP A 93 0.82 -4.76 6.27
C TRP A 93 2.22 -4.64 5.67
N GLY A 94 3.27 -5.05 6.39
CA GLY A 94 4.65 -4.74 6.06
C GLY A 94 5.26 -5.65 4.99
N THR A 95 6.34 -5.17 4.37
CA THR A 95 7.05 -5.94 3.35
C THR A 95 7.76 -7.16 3.94
N GLY A 96 8.50 -6.97 5.04
CA GLY A 96 9.28 -8.06 5.63
C GLY A 96 8.44 -9.23 6.14
N ASP A 97 7.28 -8.95 6.73
CA ASP A 97 6.34 -10.00 7.19
C ASP A 97 5.60 -10.65 6.02
N THR A 98 5.16 -9.88 5.02
CA THR A 98 4.49 -10.41 3.83
C THR A 98 5.41 -11.36 3.05
N GLU A 99 6.66 -10.95 2.80
CA GLU A 99 7.66 -11.80 2.15
C GLU A 99 8.00 -13.06 2.97
N ALA A 100 8.13 -12.93 4.30
CA ALA A 100 8.39 -14.05 5.18
C ALA A 100 7.23 -15.07 5.20
N LEU A 101 5.99 -14.61 5.03
CA LEU A 101 4.80 -15.44 5.01
C LEU A 101 4.52 -16.06 3.64
N ARG A 102 5.07 -15.54 2.54
CA ARG A 102 4.76 -15.88 1.15
C ARG A 102 4.61 -17.40 0.89
N THR A 103 5.59 -18.19 1.32
CA THR A 103 5.58 -19.65 1.12
C THR A 103 4.47 -20.34 1.92
N ARG A 104 4.13 -19.86 3.11
CA ARG A 104 3.04 -20.41 3.92
C ARG A 104 1.70 -20.07 3.32
N VAL A 105 1.52 -18.82 2.92
CA VAL A 105 0.34 -18.32 2.23
C VAL A 105 0.02 -19.17 0.99
N ALA A 106 1.05 -19.48 0.19
CA ALA A 106 0.93 -20.35 -0.97
C ALA A 106 0.54 -21.79 -0.61
N ASN A 107 1.14 -22.35 0.45
CA ASN A 107 0.85 -23.74 0.87
C ASN A 107 -0.54 -23.90 1.51
N ASP A 108 -1.02 -22.87 2.21
CA ASP A 108 -2.33 -22.86 2.86
C ASP A 108 -3.43 -22.39 1.90
N GLU A 109 -3.07 -22.01 0.67
CA GLU A 109 -3.98 -21.51 -0.38
C GLU A 109 -4.85 -20.35 0.12
N LEU A 110 -4.23 -19.37 0.83
CA LEU A 110 -4.95 -18.31 1.52
C LEU A 110 -4.66 -16.95 0.87
N PRO A 111 -5.63 -16.30 0.20
CA PRO A 111 -5.43 -15.01 -0.44
C PRO A 111 -4.96 -13.94 0.56
N PHE A 112 -3.91 -13.22 0.18
CA PHE A 112 -3.23 -12.27 1.01
C PHE A 112 -3.03 -10.95 0.24
N MET A 113 -3.69 -9.89 0.67
CA MET A 113 -3.42 -8.53 0.25
C MET A 113 -2.70 -7.79 1.37
N SER A 114 -1.75 -6.93 1.06
CA SER A 114 -1.01 -6.20 2.09
C SER A 114 -0.80 -4.74 1.70
N GLY A 115 -0.44 -3.93 2.70
CA GLY A 115 0.08 -2.58 2.50
C GLY A 115 1.47 -2.57 1.87
N SER A 116 2.11 -3.73 1.69
CA SER A 116 3.35 -3.85 0.94
C SER A 116 3.08 -3.83 -0.56
N PHE A 117 3.77 -2.94 -1.25
CA PHE A 117 3.81 -2.86 -2.71
C PHE A 117 5.18 -3.29 -3.26
N SER A 118 5.81 -4.30 -2.63
CA SER A 118 7.07 -4.88 -3.10
C SER A 118 6.87 -5.55 -4.46
N GLU A 119 7.73 -5.25 -5.42
CA GLU A 119 7.74 -5.85 -6.77
C GLU A 119 7.81 -7.39 -6.72
N GLU A 120 8.57 -7.95 -5.76
CA GLU A 120 8.72 -9.40 -5.59
C GLU A 120 7.42 -10.15 -5.28
N LEU A 121 6.38 -9.45 -4.83
CA LEU A 121 5.08 -10.05 -4.52
C LEU A 121 4.14 -10.12 -5.72
N THR A 122 4.53 -9.57 -6.88
CA THR A 122 3.70 -9.55 -8.10
C THR A 122 3.87 -10.77 -8.98
N ASP A 123 4.94 -11.54 -8.79
CA ASP A 123 5.20 -12.77 -9.52
C ASP A 123 4.25 -13.88 -9.04
N ALA A 124 3.28 -14.21 -9.88
CA ALA A 124 2.25 -15.20 -9.57
C ALA A 124 2.78 -16.65 -9.48
N GLU A 125 3.99 -16.96 -9.99
CA GLU A 125 4.62 -18.26 -9.80
C GLU A 125 5.26 -18.37 -8.43
N GLU A 126 5.94 -17.31 -7.96
CA GLU A 126 6.63 -17.27 -6.67
C GLU A 126 5.69 -16.88 -5.51
N SER A 127 4.63 -16.11 -5.79
CA SER A 127 3.70 -15.54 -4.83
C SER A 127 2.23 -15.75 -5.23
N PRO A 128 1.78 -17.02 -5.47
CA PRO A 128 0.51 -17.32 -6.13
C PRO A 128 -0.75 -16.89 -5.38
N TYR A 129 -0.64 -16.46 -4.14
CA TYR A 129 -1.77 -16.00 -3.31
C TYR A 129 -1.57 -14.58 -2.75
N ASN A 130 -0.51 -13.86 -3.18
CA ASN A 130 -0.32 -12.45 -2.84
C ASN A 130 -0.87 -11.58 -3.98
N PHE A 131 -1.61 -10.52 -3.63
CA PHE A 131 -2.22 -9.58 -4.57
C PHE A 131 -1.90 -8.15 -4.16
N LEU A 132 -1.42 -7.34 -5.08
CA LEU A 132 -1.08 -5.94 -4.85
C LEU A 132 -2.09 -5.05 -5.58
N VAL A 133 -2.84 -4.26 -4.83
CA VAL A 133 -3.95 -3.46 -5.37
C VAL A 133 -3.50 -2.24 -6.18
N ALA A 134 -2.26 -1.79 -6.01
CA ALA A 134 -1.78 -0.55 -6.61
C ALA A 134 -0.35 -0.70 -7.15
N ALA A 135 0.18 0.37 -7.76
CA ALA A 135 1.53 0.43 -8.32
C ALA A 135 2.60 0.06 -7.28
N THR A 136 3.55 -0.79 -7.68
CA THR A 136 4.63 -1.25 -6.79
C THR A 136 5.55 -0.10 -6.37
N TYR A 137 6.35 -0.31 -5.32
CA TYR A 137 7.38 0.67 -4.93
C TYR A 137 8.38 0.93 -6.08
N SER A 138 8.68 -0.09 -6.87
CA SER A 138 9.53 0.02 -8.04
C SER A 138 8.89 0.84 -9.15
N ASP A 139 7.57 0.68 -9.41
CA ASP A 139 6.83 1.54 -10.34
C ASP A 139 6.82 3.00 -9.88
N GLN A 140 6.58 3.23 -8.59
CA GLN A 140 6.60 4.57 -8.00
C GLN A 140 7.99 5.22 -8.10
N MET A 141 9.06 4.44 -7.85
CA MET A 141 10.45 4.91 -8.01
C MET A 141 10.74 5.26 -9.46
N ARG A 142 10.37 4.41 -10.43
CA ARG A 142 10.52 4.66 -11.86
C ARG A 142 9.77 5.93 -12.29
N ALA A 143 8.53 6.10 -11.83
CA ALA A 143 7.73 7.31 -12.09
C ALA A 143 8.40 8.58 -11.53
N ALA A 144 8.93 8.51 -10.29
CA ALA A 144 9.68 9.60 -9.68
C ALA A 144 10.94 9.96 -10.48
N LEU A 145 11.73 8.96 -10.87
CA LEU A 145 12.97 9.15 -11.62
C LEU A 145 12.72 9.70 -13.04
N ASN A 146 11.67 9.22 -13.72
CA ASN A 146 11.25 9.76 -15.02
C ASN A 146 10.86 11.23 -14.90
N TRP A 147 10.02 11.58 -13.93
CA TRP A 147 9.62 12.96 -13.69
C TRP A 147 10.83 13.84 -13.36
N ILE A 148 11.76 13.41 -12.50
CA ILE A 148 12.99 14.14 -12.18
C ILE A 148 13.84 14.38 -13.44
N ALA A 149 14.03 13.36 -14.27
CA ALA A 149 14.79 13.48 -15.53
C ALA A 149 14.14 14.46 -16.51
N GLU A 150 12.83 14.54 -16.55
CA GLU A 150 12.08 15.53 -17.35
C GLU A 150 12.31 16.95 -16.84
N GLN A 151 12.34 17.16 -15.51
CA GLN A 151 12.63 18.46 -14.92
C GLN A 151 14.08 18.93 -15.19
N ALA A 152 15.01 17.99 -15.34
CA ALA A 152 16.43 18.28 -15.61
C ALA A 152 16.68 18.84 -17.04
N ASP A 153 15.71 18.79 -17.97
CA ASP A 153 15.80 19.29 -19.35
C ASP A 153 17.06 18.81 -20.12
N GLY A 154 17.50 17.58 -19.79
CA GLY A 154 18.65 16.92 -20.41
C GLY A 154 20.02 17.23 -19.77
N GLU A 155 20.09 17.97 -18.68
CA GLU A 155 21.28 18.12 -17.84
C GLU A 155 21.38 16.93 -16.85
N GLU A 156 22.60 16.61 -16.42
CA GLU A 156 22.80 15.60 -15.38
C GLU A 156 22.35 16.15 -14.01
N VAL A 157 21.56 15.37 -13.29
CA VAL A 157 20.98 15.78 -12.00
C VAL A 157 21.32 14.75 -10.90
N GLY A 158 21.68 15.24 -9.71
CA GLY A 158 21.95 14.41 -8.55
C GLY A 158 20.67 13.96 -7.85
N VAL A 159 20.52 12.65 -7.62
CA VAL A 159 19.39 12.06 -6.88
C VAL A 159 19.90 11.18 -5.76
N ALA A 160 19.43 11.43 -4.53
CA ALA A 160 19.69 10.58 -3.38
C ALA A 160 18.40 9.85 -2.95
N ALA A 161 18.41 8.53 -2.98
CA ALA A 161 17.34 7.71 -2.40
C ALA A 161 17.61 7.52 -0.90
N LEU A 162 16.75 8.08 -0.05
CA LEU A 162 16.79 7.87 1.39
C LEU A 162 15.69 6.92 1.80
N HIS A 163 16.04 5.79 2.42
CA HIS A 163 15.11 4.69 2.61
C HIS A 163 15.08 4.15 4.04
N HIS A 164 13.95 3.61 4.45
CA HIS A 164 13.82 2.88 5.71
C HIS A 164 14.79 1.69 5.75
N ASP A 165 15.39 1.43 6.92
CA ASP A 165 16.33 0.32 7.10
C ASP A 165 15.60 -1.01 7.32
N SER A 166 14.93 -1.48 6.27
CA SER A 166 14.15 -2.74 6.24
C SER A 166 13.86 -3.17 4.80
N PRO A 167 13.32 -4.38 4.56
CA PRO A 167 12.85 -4.81 3.23
C PRO A 167 11.90 -3.81 2.56
N PHE A 168 11.01 -3.16 3.31
CA PHE A 168 10.17 -2.07 2.82
C PHE A 168 10.97 -0.94 2.17
N GLY A 169 12.00 -0.44 2.88
CA GLY A 169 12.80 0.68 2.39
C GLY A 169 13.71 0.32 1.22
N THR A 170 14.28 -0.88 1.24
CA THR A 170 15.25 -1.31 0.21
C THR A 170 14.60 -1.83 -1.07
N SER A 171 13.30 -2.19 -1.03
CA SER A 171 12.58 -2.80 -2.15
C SER A 171 12.79 -2.09 -3.50
N PRO A 172 12.58 -0.75 -3.66
CA PRO A 172 12.70 -0.10 -4.96
C PRO A 172 14.12 0.38 -5.31
N VAL A 173 15.10 0.29 -4.38
CA VAL A 173 16.39 0.97 -4.53
C VAL A 173 17.20 0.43 -5.71
N GLY A 174 17.34 -0.90 -5.78
CA GLY A 174 18.07 -1.55 -6.87
C GLY A 174 17.35 -1.43 -8.22
N ASP A 175 16.02 -1.47 -8.22
CA ASP A 175 15.21 -1.31 -9.43
C ASP A 175 15.30 0.12 -9.99
N GLY A 176 15.40 1.12 -9.10
CA GLY A 176 15.64 2.50 -9.51
C GLY A 176 16.99 2.69 -10.19
N GLU A 177 18.07 2.11 -9.64
CA GLU A 177 19.40 2.14 -10.25
C GLU A 177 19.41 1.44 -11.62
N ALA A 178 18.80 0.25 -11.69
CA ALA A 178 18.69 -0.49 -12.95
C ALA A 178 17.88 0.27 -14.00
N TRP A 179 16.80 0.95 -13.60
CA TRP A 179 15.97 1.76 -14.49
C TRP A 179 16.73 2.94 -15.10
N ILE A 180 17.52 3.65 -14.30
CA ILE A 180 18.38 4.74 -14.77
C ILE A 180 19.33 4.25 -15.87
N GLU A 181 19.97 3.09 -15.64
CA GLU A 181 20.87 2.49 -16.63
C GLU A 181 20.12 2.05 -17.90
N GLU A 182 18.96 1.39 -17.75
CA GLU A 182 18.18 0.86 -18.87
C GLU A 182 17.62 1.97 -19.77
N GLN A 183 17.09 3.05 -19.16
CA GLN A 183 16.52 4.17 -19.90
C GLN A 183 17.57 5.23 -20.29
N GLY A 184 18.79 5.14 -19.74
CA GLY A 184 19.84 6.11 -19.97
C GLY A 184 19.48 7.51 -19.43
N LEU A 185 18.82 7.55 -18.27
CA LEU A 185 18.44 8.80 -17.63
C LEU A 185 19.66 9.60 -17.18
N PRO A 186 19.69 10.93 -17.31
CA PRO A 186 20.81 11.75 -16.89
C PRO A 186 20.81 11.98 -15.37
N ILE A 187 20.90 10.91 -14.60
CA ILE A 187 20.80 10.92 -13.13
C ILE A 187 22.08 10.34 -12.51
N ASP A 188 22.74 11.11 -11.64
CA ASP A 188 23.78 10.61 -10.71
C ASP A 188 23.07 10.14 -9.43
N TYR A 189 22.99 8.81 -9.24
CA TYR A 189 22.15 8.16 -8.23
C TYR A 189 22.98 7.65 -7.06
N SER A 190 22.48 7.92 -5.85
CA SER A 190 23.00 7.35 -4.61
C SER A 190 21.90 6.87 -3.70
N SER A 191 22.18 5.93 -2.77
CA SER A 191 21.19 5.46 -1.81
C SER A 191 21.76 5.38 -0.39
N HIS A 192 20.96 5.73 0.61
CA HIS A 192 21.36 5.75 2.01
C HIS A 192 20.21 5.34 2.92
N ALA A 193 20.51 4.48 3.91
CA ALA A 193 19.50 4.09 4.91
C ALA A 193 19.21 5.23 5.89
N MET A 194 17.96 5.36 6.25
CA MET A 194 17.45 6.17 7.37
C MET A 194 17.27 5.26 8.59
N PRO A 195 18.20 5.24 9.57
CA PRO A 195 18.13 4.30 10.67
C PRO A 195 16.86 4.52 11.52
N ALA A 196 16.21 3.43 11.91
CA ALA A 196 15.01 3.47 12.73
C ALA A 196 15.23 4.26 14.03
N GLY A 197 14.22 5.03 14.44
CA GLY A 197 14.27 5.86 15.66
C GLY A 197 15.15 7.10 15.55
N THR A 198 15.69 7.41 14.37
CA THR A 198 16.43 8.66 14.14
C THR A 198 15.50 9.87 14.25
N THR A 199 15.89 10.84 15.07
CA THR A 199 15.13 12.08 15.29
C THR A 199 15.80 13.33 14.73
N ASN A 200 16.98 13.17 14.07
CA ASN A 200 17.71 14.25 13.43
C ASN A 200 18.52 13.70 12.25
N PHE A 201 18.29 14.22 11.08
CA PHE A 201 18.90 13.78 9.82
C PHE A 201 20.00 14.72 9.31
N ALA A 202 20.45 15.70 10.09
CA ALA A 202 21.46 16.66 9.67
C ALA A 202 22.74 16.00 9.13
N GLY A 203 23.19 14.94 9.78
CA GLY A 203 24.38 14.18 9.33
C GLY A 203 24.16 13.40 8.04
N LEU A 204 22.95 12.91 7.79
CA LEU A 204 22.57 12.23 6.55
C LEU A 204 22.45 13.25 5.41
N LEU A 205 21.79 14.38 5.63
CA LEU A 205 21.69 15.47 4.67
C LEU A 205 23.05 15.99 4.21
N SER A 206 24.04 16.04 5.11
CA SER A 206 25.41 16.43 4.74
C SER A 206 26.14 15.40 3.84
N GLN A 207 25.64 14.17 3.75
CA GLN A 207 26.21 13.15 2.86
C GLN A 207 25.61 13.24 1.44
N VAL A 208 24.51 13.93 1.29
CA VAL A 208 23.74 14.07 0.05
C VAL A 208 23.59 15.56 -0.35
N GLU A 209 24.50 16.41 0.11
CA GLU A 209 24.44 17.86 -0.14
C GLU A 209 24.54 18.24 -1.62
N ASP A 210 25.14 17.35 -2.44
CA ASP A 210 25.30 17.54 -3.88
C ASP A 210 24.08 17.05 -4.69
N ALA A 211 23.12 16.35 -4.05
CA ALA A 211 21.88 15.94 -4.71
C ALA A 211 20.91 17.13 -4.83
N GLU A 212 20.21 17.22 -5.95
CA GLU A 212 19.15 18.21 -6.18
C GLU A 212 17.78 17.66 -5.76
N TYR A 213 17.62 16.34 -5.83
CA TYR A 213 16.41 15.63 -5.41
C TYR A 213 16.70 14.55 -4.38
N ILE A 214 15.81 14.43 -3.42
CA ILE A 214 15.84 13.38 -2.38
C ILE A 214 14.59 12.53 -2.53
N VAL A 215 14.70 11.33 -3.10
CA VAL A 215 13.58 10.39 -3.15
C VAL A 215 13.50 9.65 -1.82
N VAL A 216 12.35 9.68 -1.16
CA VAL A 216 12.17 9.08 0.17
C VAL A 216 11.25 7.86 0.11
N GLN A 217 11.80 6.69 0.47
CA GLN A 217 11.06 5.44 0.70
C GLN A 217 11.00 5.15 2.19
N ASN A 218 10.11 5.83 2.89
CA ASN A 218 9.88 5.72 4.33
C ASN A 218 8.42 6.04 4.64
N VAL A 219 8.05 6.13 5.92
CA VAL A 219 6.74 6.60 6.37
C VAL A 219 6.76 8.10 6.67
N ALA A 220 5.58 8.69 6.91
CA ALA A 220 5.38 10.13 6.98
C ALA A 220 6.21 10.83 8.08
N SER A 221 6.28 10.29 9.29
CA SER A 221 6.93 10.97 10.42
C SER A 221 8.43 11.17 10.24
N PRO A 222 9.24 10.17 9.85
CA PRO A 222 10.66 10.36 9.52
C PRO A 222 10.88 11.29 8.32
N ALA A 223 10.06 11.21 7.29
CA ALA A 223 10.15 12.08 6.13
C ALA A 223 9.87 13.55 6.48
N ALA A 224 8.87 13.82 7.29
CA ALA A 224 8.58 15.16 7.79
C ALA A 224 9.70 15.71 8.68
N GLN A 225 10.35 14.86 9.49
CA GLN A 225 11.54 15.27 10.25
C GLN A 225 12.70 15.61 9.31
N LEU A 226 12.93 14.82 8.26
CA LEU A 226 13.94 15.09 7.23
C LEU A 226 13.69 16.46 6.58
N ALA A 227 12.45 16.77 6.18
CA ALA A 227 12.10 18.05 5.57
C ALA A 227 12.39 19.24 6.52
N ARG A 228 12.04 19.11 7.80
CA ARG A 228 12.36 20.15 8.81
C ARG A 228 13.87 20.34 8.98
N ASP A 229 14.64 19.25 9.04
CA ASP A 229 16.08 19.32 9.18
C ASP A 229 16.74 19.92 7.94
N LEU A 230 16.23 19.61 6.75
CA LEU A 230 16.64 20.21 5.48
C LEU A 230 16.42 21.72 5.48
N GLN A 231 15.22 22.18 5.80
CA GLN A 231 14.88 23.60 5.89
C GLN A 231 15.75 24.31 6.93
N ALA A 232 15.98 23.68 8.10
CA ALA A 232 16.80 24.26 9.17
C ALA A 232 18.27 24.44 8.76
N GLN A 233 18.79 23.63 7.84
CA GLN A 233 20.12 23.77 7.26
C GLN A 233 20.16 24.77 6.08
N GLY A 234 19.01 25.23 5.61
CA GLY A 234 18.90 26.10 4.43
C GLY A 234 19.17 25.35 3.11
N GLY A 235 18.94 24.03 3.11
CA GLY A 235 18.97 23.22 1.90
C GLY A 235 17.81 23.56 0.97
N ASP A 236 18.03 23.37 -0.32
CA ASP A 236 17.09 23.67 -1.41
C ASP A 236 16.70 22.43 -2.22
N GLN A 237 17.10 21.23 -1.76
CA GLN A 237 16.74 19.96 -2.39
C GLN A 237 15.21 19.76 -2.38
N THR A 238 14.70 19.24 -3.49
CA THR A 238 13.30 18.81 -3.54
C THR A 238 13.16 17.38 -3.03
N ILE A 239 12.34 17.19 -1.99
CA ILE A 239 11.97 15.85 -1.53
C ILE A 239 10.87 15.30 -2.43
N VAL A 240 11.03 14.05 -2.89
CA VAL A 240 10.04 13.28 -3.63
C VAL A 240 9.66 12.07 -2.79
N CYS A 241 8.52 12.12 -2.13
CA CYS A 241 8.03 11.05 -1.26
C CYS A 241 7.32 9.97 -2.08
N LEU A 242 7.69 8.70 -1.89
CA LEU A 242 6.87 7.57 -2.35
C LEU A 242 5.68 7.36 -1.41
N ASN A 243 4.76 6.46 -1.73
CA ASN A 243 3.39 6.49 -1.20
C ASN A 243 3.25 6.60 0.34
N TRP A 244 4.02 5.87 1.14
CA TRP A 244 3.81 5.87 2.59
C TRP A 244 4.30 7.14 3.30
N CYS A 245 5.19 7.92 2.70
CA CYS A 245 5.51 9.26 3.19
C CYS A 245 4.75 10.38 2.45
N GLY A 246 4.29 10.13 1.23
CA GLY A 246 3.63 11.12 0.39
C GLY A 246 2.15 11.37 0.74
N ASN A 247 1.84 11.77 1.95
CA ASN A 247 0.48 11.90 2.45
C ASN A 247 0.27 13.20 3.26
N GLU A 248 -0.97 13.45 3.69
CA GLU A 248 -1.37 14.65 4.44
C GLU A 248 -0.66 14.76 5.80
N MET A 249 -0.23 13.62 6.38
CA MET A 249 0.57 13.63 7.63
C MET A 249 1.93 14.25 7.42
N PHE A 250 2.58 13.99 6.27
CA PHE A 250 3.84 14.65 5.93
C PHE A 250 3.64 16.16 5.87
N ALA A 251 2.65 16.64 5.14
CA ALA A 251 2.36 18.07 5.02
C ALA A 251 2.07 18.70 6.39
N THR A 252 1.23 18.07 7.21
CA THR A 252 0.88 18.56 8.55
C THR A 252 2.09 18.56 9.50
N ALA A 253 2.86 17.48 9.52
CA ALA A 253 3.97 17.33 10.48
C ALA A 253 5.21 18.15 10.09
N ALA A 254 5.48 18.35 8.80
CA ALA A 254 6.57 19.21 8.35
C ALA A 254 6.21 20.69 8.36
N GLY A 255 4.91 21.04 8.27
CA GLY A 255 4.46 22.44 8.23
C GLY A 255 5.06 23.21 7.04
N ASP A 256 5.59 24.41 7.28
CA ASP A 256 6.21 25.22 6.22
C ASP A 256 7.36 24.50 5.49
N ALA A 257 7.97 23.48 6.11
CA ALA A 257 9.02 22.70 5.50
C ALA A 257 8.50 21.66 4.48
N ALA A 258 7.18 21.49 4.37
CA ALA A 258 6.59 20.58 3.39
C ALA A 258 6.40 21.25 2.02
N GLU A 259 6.34 22.57 1.95
CA GLU A 259 5.96 23.33 0.77
C GLU A 259 6.91 23.07 -0.43
N GLY A 260 6.30 22.80 -1.59
CA GLY A 260 7.01 22.57 -2.85
C GLY A 260 7.59 21.16 -3.01
N HIS A 261 7.43 20.27 -2.02
CA HIS A 261 7.85 18.87 -2.14
C HIS A 261 6.82 18.04 -2.91
N ILE A 262 7.26 16.94 -3.50
CA ILE A 262 6.49 16.11 -4.43
C ILE A 262 6.11 14.78 -3.77
N MET A 263 4.90 14.33 -4.05
CA MET A 263 4.35 13.08 -3.54
C MET A 263 3.96 12.17 -4.71
N VAL A 264 4.47 10.95 -4.74
CA VAL A 264 4.08 9.91 -5.69
C VAL A 264 3.05 9.03 -4.99
N GLN A 265 1.81 9.06 -5.46
CA GLN A 265 0.71 8.34 -4.83
C GLN A 265 -0.04 7.47 -5.84
N PRO A 266 -0.08 6.14 -5.63
CA PRO A 266 -0.88 5.25 -6.47
C PRO A 266 -2.36 5.26 -6.12
N ILE A 267 -2.73 5.92 -5.02
CA ILE A 267 -4.09 6.09 -4.52
C ILE A 267 -4.42 7.58 -4.44
N ALA A 268 -5.54 7.99 -5.00
CA ALA A 268 -5.95 9.38 -5.00
C ALA A 268 -6.41 9.84 -3.60
N PRO A 269 -5.85 10.94 -3.05
CA PRO A 269 -6.33 11.54 -1.81
C PRO A 269 -7.79 12.02 -1.91
N LEU A 270 -8.53 12.05 -0.81
CA LEU A 270 -9.92 12.54 -0.78
C LEU A 270 -10.08 13.96 -1.33
N SER A 271 -9.06 14.80 -1.17
CA SER A 271 -9.03 16.17 -1.69
C SER A 271 -9.18 16.28 -3.21
N THR A 272 -9.00 15.17 -3.95
CA THR A 272 -9.14 15.12 -5.41
C THR A 272 -10.58 14.87 -5.90
N GLU A 273 -11.53 14.60 -4.99
CA GLU A 273 -12.95 14.44 -5.27
C GLU A 273 -13.25 13.45 -6.41
N ARG A 274 -12.71 12.23 -6.33
CA ARG A 274 -12.97 11.17 -7.32
C ARG A 274 -14.35 10.53 -7.08
N PRO A 275 -15.03 10.02 -8.13
CA PRO A 275 -16.28 9.27 -7.95
C PRO A 275 -16.19 8.14 -6.94
N GLY A 276 -15.07 7.41 -6.88
CA GLY A 276 -14.85 6.34 -5.91
C GLY A 276 -14.73 6.80 -4.45
N HIS A 277 -14.63 8.10 -4.18
CA HIS A 277 -14.63 8.63 -2.81
C HIS A 277 -16.04 8.79 -2.21
N GLU A 278 -17.11 8.72 -3.01
CA GLU A 278 -18.47 9.04 -2.55
C GLU A 278 -18.90 8.21 -1.33
N ASP A 279 -18.66 6.89 -1.35
CA ASP A 279 -19.03 6.01 -0.24
C ASP A 279 -18.19 6.27 1.02
N ILE A 280 -16.90 6.57 0.86
CA ILE A 280 -16.02 6.93 1.99
C ILE A 280 -16.50 8.22 2.64
N VAL A 281 -16.77 9.25 1.83
CA VAL A 281 -17.25 10.55 2.31
C VAL A 281 -18.59 10.40 3.02
N ALA A 282 -19.54 9.68 2.42
CA ALA A 282 -20.85 9.43 3.03
C ALA A 282 -20.73 8.69 4.37
N TYR A 283 -19.88 7.66 4.43
CA TYR A 283 -19.62 6.93 5.68
C TYR A 283 -19.01 7.85 6.77
N LEU A 284 -17.98 8.64 6.42
CA LEU A 284 -17.34 9.57 7.37
C LEU A 284 -18.33 10.61 7.90
N GLU A 285 -19.18 11.17 7.04
CA GLU A 285 -20.21 12.12 7.43
C GLU A 285 -21.24 11.49 8.38
N GLU A 286 -21.66 10.24 8.14
CA GLU A 286 -22.56 9.49 9.05
C GLU A 286 -21.92 9.25 10.41
N GLN A 287 -20.60 9.03 10.46
CA GLN A 287 -19.84 8.90 11.71
C GLN A 287 -19.55 10.26 12.38
N GLY A 288 -19.83 11.37 11.70
CA GLY A 288 -19.55 12.73 12.20
C GLY A 288 -18.08 13.09 12.13
N THR A 289 -17.29 12.44 11.27
CA THR A 289 -15.88 12.71 10.99
C THR A 289 -15.78 13.61 9.76
N ASP A 290 -14.97 14.68 9.85
CA ASP A 290 -14.68 15.50 8.67
C ASP A 290 -13.78 14.72 7.69
N PRO A 291 -14.15 14.56 6.42
CA PRO A 291 -13.29 13.92 5.43
C PRO A 291 -11.89 14.56 5.30
N ALA A 292 -11.73 15.82 5.67
CA ALA A 292 -10.42 16.48 5.69
C ALA A 292 -9.51 16.04 6.84
N ASP A 293 -10.05 15.33 7.85
CA ASP A 293 -9.28 14.83 9.00
C ASP A 293 -8.66 13.44 8.72
N VAL A 294 -9.01 12.79 7.61
CA VAL A 294 -8.46 11.47 7.26
C VAL A 294 -7.41 11.58 6.15
N THR A 295 -6.46 10.65 6.17
CA THR A 295 -5.34 10.64 5.21
C THR A 295 -5.58 9.66 4.07
N VAL A 296 -4.78 9.77 3.01
CA VAL A 296 -4.79 8.79 1.91
C VAL A 296 -4.51 7.36 2.39
N SER A 297 -3.79 7.17 3.51
CA SER A 297 -3.59 5.83 4.10
C SER A 297 -4.91 5.18 4.53
N TYR A 298 -5.87 5.95 5.01
CA TYR A 298 -7.23 5.46 5.29
C TYR A 298 -7.94 5.02 4.00
N VAL A 299 -7.85 5.83 2.95
CA VAL A 299 -8.41 5.49 1.63
C VAL A 299 -7.79 4.20 1.08
N GLN A 300 -6.47 4.03 1.24
CA GLN A 300 -5.76 2.80 0.85
C GLN A 300 -6.31 1.58 1.59
N GLY A 301 -6.52 1.69 2.90
CA GLY A 301 -7.10 0.61 3.71
C GLY A 301 -8.52 0.25 3.27
N TRP A 302 -9.37 1.25 3.06
CA TRP A 302 -10.71 1.06 2.53
C TRP A 302 -10.70 0.27 1.22
N TYR A 303 -9.87 0.67 0.27
CA TYR A 303 -9.80 0.03 -1.04
C TYR A 303 -9.12 -1.34 -1.01
N ALA A 304 -8.12 -1.57 -0.16
CA ALA A 304 -7.54 -2.90 0.00
C ALA A 304 -8.59 -3.92 0.46
N MET A 305 -9.46 -3.54 1.40
CA MET A 305 -10.56 -4.38 1.84
C MET A 305 -11.67 -4.48 0.78
N HIS A 306 -11.97 -3.38 0.07
CA HIS A 306 -12.94 -3.38 -1.03
C HIS A 306 -12.56 -4.38 -2.12
N ILE A 307 -11.33 -4.36 -2.61
CA ILE A 307 -10.87 -5.27 -3.68
C ILE A 307 -10.95 -6.74 -3.24
N MET A 308 -10.57 -7.05 -1.99
CA MET A 308 -10.73 -8.40 -1.44
C MET A 308 -12.21 -8.80 -1.37
N ALA A 309 -13.07 -7.88 -0.93
CA ALA A 309 -14.50 -8.12 -0.83
C ALA A 309 -15.15 -8.35 -2.19
N GLU A 310 -14.68 -7.71 -3.26
CA GLU A 310 -15.17 -7.95 -4.61
C GLU A 310 -14.77 -9.36 -5.13
N GLY A 311 -13.56 -9.82 -4.84
CA GLY A 311 -13.17 -11.21 -5.12
C GLY A 311 -14.06 -12.23 -4.39
N ILE A 312 -14.33 -12.00 -3.11
CA ILE A 312 -15.24 -12.82 -2.30
C ILE A 312 -16.68 -12.77 -2.85
N ARG A 313 -17.15 -11.59 -3.22
CA ARG A 313 -18.49 -11.39 -3.82
C ARG A 313 -18.62 -12.17 -5.13
N HIS A 314 -17.62 -12.08 -5.99
CA HIS A 314 -17.61 -12.82 -7.27
C HIS A 314 -17.69 -14.33 -7.02
N THR A 315 -16.88 -14.86 -6.09
CA THR A 315 -16.90 -16.30 -5.71
C THR A 315 -18.30 -16.77 -5.31
N LEU A 316 -18.96 -16.01 -4.43
CA LEU A 316 -20.30 -16.35 -3.94
C LEU A 316 -21.37 -16.23 -5.03
N THR A 317 -21.26 -15.22 -5.90
CA THR A 317 -22.23 -14.99 -7.00
C THR A 317 -22.17 -16.10 -8.05
N GLU A 318 -20.97 -16.65 -8.31
CA GLU A 318 -20.79 -17.82 -9.17
C GLU A 318 -21.28 -19.14 -8.53
N GLY A 319 -21.66 -19.09 -7.24
CA GLY A 319 -22.18 -20.24 -6.49
C GLY A 319 -21.10 -21.21 -6.03
N GLU A 320 -19.86 -20.77 -5.97
CA GLU A 320 -18.73 -21.57 -5.49
C GLU A 320 -18.63 -21.55 -3.96
N ASP A 321 -18.10 -22.61 -3.38
CA ASP A 321 -17.76 -22.65 -1.96
C ASP A 321 -16.65 -21.65 -1.67
N LEU A 322 -16.79 -20.89 -0.57
CA LEU A 322 -15.83 -19.86 -0.19
C LEU A 322 -14.54 -20.47 0.36
N THR A 323 -13.61 -20.77 -0.55
CA THR A 323 -12.26 -21.27 -0.28
C THR A 323 -11.22 -20.27 -0.76
N GLY A 324 -10.02 -20.29 -0.21
CA GLY A 324 -8.96 -19.40 -0.69
C GLY A 324 -8.62 -19.61 -2.16
N ALA A 325 -8.64 -20.86 -2.65
CA ALA A 325 -8.44 -21.18 -4.06
C ALA A 325 -9.53 -20.58 -4.97
N ALA A 326 -10.81 -20.64 -4.56
CA ALA A 326 -11.91 -20.06 -5.33
C ALA A 326 -11.84 -18.52 -5.32
N ILE A 327 -11.48 -17.89 -4.19
CA ILE A 327 -11.29 -16.44 -4.13
C ILE A 327 -10.14 -16.00 -5.04
N ARG A 328 -9.03 -16.74 -5.05
CA ARG A 328 -7.90 -16.50 -5.97
C ARG A 328 -8.38 -16.56 -7.43
N GLU A 329 -9.05 -17.64 -7.82
CA GLU A 329 -9.55 -17.81 -9.19
C GLU A 329 -10.52 -16.67 -9.56
N SER A 330 -11.37 -16.24 -8.62
CA SER A 330 -12.26 -15.10 -8.81
C SER A 330 -11.48 -13.81 -9.07
N LEU A 331 -10.49 -13.49 -8.25
CA LEU A 331 -9.65 -12.30 -8.44
C LEU A 331 -8.91 -12.30 -9.79
N GLU A 332 -8.44 -13.48 -10.25
CA GLU A 332 -7.72 -13.63 -11.53
C GLU A 332 -8.64 -13.59 -12.76
N THR A 333 -9.95 -13.84 -12.62
CA THR A 333 -10.86 -14.04 -13.77
C THR A 333 -12.04 -13.08 -13.84
N MET A 334 -12.35 -12.35 -12.78
CA MET A 334 -13.51 -11.45 -12.74
C MET A 334 -13.37 -10.21 -13.64
N GLY A 335 -12.16 -9.95 -14.18
CA GLY A 335 -11.86 -8.76 -14.97
C GLY A 335 -11.66 -7.50 -14.13
N PRO A 336 -11.61 -6.32 -14.77
CA PRO A 336 -11.27 -5.08 -14.08
C PRO A 336 -12.33 -4.66 -13.06
N ILE A 337 -11.87 -4.29 -11.87
CA ILE A 337 -12.66 -3.69 -10.79
C ILE A 337 -12.57 -2.18 -10.94
N ASP A 338 -13.71 -1.52 -11.16
CA ASP A 338 -13.80 -0.06 -11.24
C ASP A 338 -13.63 0.55 -9.82
N THR A 339 -12.64 1.41 -9.67
CA THR A 339 -12.36 2.12 -8.41
C THR A 339 -12.79 3.59 -8.46
N GLY A 340 -13.51 3.98 -9.49
CA GLY A 340 -14.00 5.36 -9.66
C GLY A 340 -12.88 6.40 -9.72
N GLY A 341 -11.71 6.04 -10.24
CA GLY A 341 -10.55 6.94 -10.36
C GLY A 341 -9.71 7.06 -9.09
N VAL A 342 -9.88 6.18 -8.10
CA VAL A 342 -9.11 6.24 -6.85
C VAL A 342 -7.78 5.51 -6.95
N ILE A 343 -7.73 4.35 -7.60
CA ILE A 343 -6.49 3.58 -7.78
C ILE A 343 -5.98 3.75 -9.21
N GLY A 344 -4.75 4.21 -9.35
CA GLY A 344 -4.06 4.33 -10.62
C GLY A 344 -4.86 5.10 -11.66
N ASP A 345 -5.19 4.45 -12.77
CA ASP A 345 -6.02 5.01 -13.86
C ASP A 345 -7.54 4.78 -13.65
N GLY A 346 -7.94 4.26 -12.48
CA GLY A 346 -9.33 4.02 -12.09
C GLY A 346 -9.75 2.57 -12.08
N THR A 347 -8.87 1.64 -12.44
CA THR A 347 -9.17 0.20 -12.44
C THR A 347 -8.09 -0.62 -11.74
N VAL A 348 -8.53 -1.74 -11.15
CA VAL A 348 -7.65 -2.79 -10.61
C VAL A 348 -8.00 -4.09 -11.32
N GLU A 349 -7.01 -4.73 -11.92
CA GLU A 349 -7.19 -6.00 -12.62
C GLU A 349 -6.04 -6.96 -12.31
N PHE A 350 -6.38 -8.20 -11.96
CA PHE A 350 -5.43 -9.28 -11.76
C PHE A 350 -5.57 -10.33 -12.85
N ALA A 351 -4.50 -11.06 -13.12
CA ALA A 351 -4.48 -12.17 -14.06
C ALA A 351 -3.61 -13.29 -13.49
N ALA A 352 -3.78 -14.51 -14.00
CA ALA A 352 -3.04 -15.69 -13.56
C ALA A 352 -1.50 -15.54 -13.68
N GLU A 353 -1.04 -14.67 -14.57
CA GLU A 353 0.40 -14.40 -14.79
C GLU A 353 0.91 -13.19 -14.00
N SER A 354 0.00 -12.37 -13.42
CA SER A 354 0.39 -11.14 -12.71
C SER A 354 -0.64 -10.76 -11.65
N HIS A 355 -0.20 -10.65 -10.42
CA HIS A 355 -1.00 -10.17 -9.30
C HIS A 355 -0.75 -8.68 -8.99
N ARG A 356 -0.31 -7.90 -9.98
CA ARG A 356 -0.18 -6.45 -9.94
C ARG A 356 -1.47 -5.81 -10.43
N GLY A 357 -2.24 -5.21 -9.53
CA GLY A 357 -3.56 -4.65 -9.82
C GLY A 357 -3.53 -3.36 -10.64
N SER A 358 -2.48 -2.54 -10.50
CA SER A 358 -2.26 -1.31 -11.26
C SER A 358 -0.76 -0.99 -11.32
N THR A 359 -0.33 -0.20 -12.31
CA THR A 359 1.05 0.29 -12.45
C THR A 359 1.14 1.82 -12.36
N THR A 360 0.01 2.49 -12.35
CA THR A 360 -0.08 3.95 -12.49
C THR A 360 -0.12 4.65 -11.13
N SER A 361 0.56 5.80 -11.04
CA SER A 361 0.53 6.68 -9.86
C SER A 361 0.14 8.10 -10.26
N GLY A 362 -0.33 8.91 -9.31
CA GLY A 362 -0.45 10.35 -9.45
C GLY A 362 0.76 11.06 -8.84
N LEU A 363 1.10 12.23 -9.37
CA LEU A 363 2.04 13.16 -8.76
C LEU A 363 1.30 14.33 -8.15
N TYR A 364 1.68 14.69 -6.94
CA TYR A 364 1.10 15.80 -6.19
C TYR A 364 2.22 16.69 -5.66
N GLU A 365 1.95 17.98 -5.56
CA GLU A 365 2.83 18.94 -4.91
C GLU A 365 2.18 19.43 -3.63
N VAL A 366 2.95 19.60 -2.57
CA VAL A 366 2.44 20.26 -1.36
C VAL A 366 2.38 21.76 -1.58
N LYS A 367 1.17 22.32 -1.52
CA LYS A 367 0.88 23.76 -1.64
C LYS A 367 -0.10 24.20 -0.56
N ASP A 368 0.26 25.21 0.20
CA ASP A 368 -0.54 25.72 1.31
C ASP A 368 -0.93 24.60 2.30
N GLY A 369 -0.01 23.64 2.52
CA GLY A 369 -0.19 22.47 3.39
C GLY A 369 -1.11 21.39 2.86
N GLN A 370 -1.49 21.42 1.57
CA GLN A 370 -2.38 20.45 0.93
C GLN A 370 -1.70 19.75 -0.24
N LEU A 371 -2.15 18.53 -0.54
CA LEU A 371 -1.73 17.79 -1.72
C LEU A 371 -2.51 18.27 -2.94
N VAL A 372 -1.83 18.95 -3.85
CA VAL A 372 -2.40 19.51 -5.09
C VAL A 372 -1.92 18.67 -6.27
N VAL A 373 -2.84 18.22 -7.11
CA VAL A 373 -2.52 17.42 -8.30
C VAL A 373 -1.52 18.16 -9.19
N LEU A 374 -0.40 17.53 -9.48
CA LEU A 374 0.58 17.97 -10.47
C LEU A 374 0.37 17.21 -11.80
N GLU A 375 0.27 15.88 -11.71
CA GLU A 375 -0.06 14.99 -12.82
C GLU A 375 -1.00 13.87 -12.34
N GLU A 376 -2.08 13.58 -13.07
CA GLU A 376 -3.10 12.65 -12.61
C GLU A 376 -2.73 11.19 -12.78
N ALA A 377 -1.96 10.85 -13.81
CA ALA A 377 -1.60 9.48 -14.11
C ALA A 377 -0.21 9.44 -14.77
N VAL A 378 0.76 8.92 -14.04
CA VAL A 378 2.10 8.66 -14.54
C VAL A 378 2.36 7.16 -14.54
N ASN A 379 2.93 6.67 -15.62
CA ASN A 379 3.38 5.29 -15.73
C ASN A 379 4.88 5.22 -15.43
N PRO A 380 5.38 4.05 -14.97
CA PRO A 380 6.80 3.82 -14.78
C PRO A 380 7.61 3.90 -16.07
#